data_522329de50adc2244486844961e3dac3
#
_entry.id   522329de50adc2244486844961e3dac3
#
_cell.length_a   1.000
_cell.length_b   1.000
_cell.length_c   1.000
_cell.angle_alpha   90.00
_cell.angle_beta   90.00
_cell.angle_gamma   90.00
#
_symmetry.space_group_name_H-M   'P 1'
#
loop_
_entity.id
_entity.type
_entity.pdbx_description
1 polymer ?
#
loop_
_entity_poly.entity_id
_entity_poly.type
_entity_poly.pdbx_seq_one_letter_code
_entity_poly.pdbx_strand_id
1 'polypeptide(L)'
;TAFSIDPWLITTEFHKCGRVNFGEKQGLECVAMGVEKVLHKIRAHYAKYGIAHEPYVYVKSDSGTYGMGIMTVKSGDEMLEINKKIRNKMNVIKEGVQSTEVIIQEGVPTVDVVDAAPAEPMLYLVDGHAVGGAYRVNDQRDAENNLNATGMRFVGMCDESEADATHKALPPCQFGALG
;
A
#
# COMPACT_ATOMS: atom_id res chain seq x y z
N THR A 1 -6.83 -25.82 6.32
CA THR A 1 -6.24 -24.78 7.18
C THR A 1 -6.70 -25.00 8.61
N ALA A 2 -5.80 -24.96 9.60
CA ALA A 2 -6.11 -25.27 11.00
C ALA A 2 -7.18 -24.34 11.62
N PHE A 3 -7.41 -23.15 11.03
CA PHE A 3 -8.33 -22.14 11.57
C PHE A 3 -9.52 -21.83 10.66
N SER A 4 -9.69 -22.53 9.54
CA SER A 4 -10.75 -22.28 8.54
C SER A 4 -10.87 -20.81 8.07
N ILE A 5 -9.78 -20.05 8.18
CA ILE A 5 -9.71 -18.67 7.72
C ILE A 5 -9.30 -18.68 6.25
N ASP A 6 -10.04 -17.92 5.41
CA ASP A 6 -9.64 -17.69 4.03
C ASP A 6 -8.31 -16.90 4.02
N PRO A 7 -7.24 -17.41 3.40
CA PRO A 7 -5.95 -16.71 3.35
C PRO A 7 -6.05 -15.30 2.79
N TRP A 8 -6.97 -15.05 1.86
CA TRP A 8 -7.17 -13.72 1.29
C TRP A 8 -7.55 -12.64 2.31
N LEU A 9 -8.20 -13.00 3.43
CA LEU A 9 -8.55 -12.05 4.49
C LEU A 9 -7.33 -11.51 5.27
N ILE A 10 -6.18 -12.14 5.10
CA ILE A 10 -4.93 -11.75 5.80
C ILE A 10 -3.74 -11.54 4.85
N THR A 11 -3.94 -11.75 3.54
CA THR A 11 -2.92 -11.54 2.51
C THR A 11 -3.55 -10.85 1.30
N THR A 12 -2.74 -10.18 0.50
CA THR A 12 -3.17 -9.57 -0.77
C THR A 12 -2.79 -10.45 -1.96
N GLU A 13 -3.58 -10.38 -3.04
CA GLU A 13 -3.18 -10.96 -4.32
C GLU A 13 -2.02 -10.17 -4.91
N PHE A 14 -1.05 -10.86 -5.51
CA PHE A 14 0.08 -10.22 -6.17
C PHE A 14 0.62 -11.02 -7.35
N HIS A 15 1.38 -10.33 -8.20
CA HIS A 15 2.14 -10.91 -9.31
C HIS A 15 3.46 -10.16 -9.48
N LYS A 16 4.51 -10.86 -9.92
CA LYS A 16 5.81 -10.26 -10.23
C LYS A 16 6.08 -10.34 -11.73
N CYS A 17 6.59 -9.23 -12.27
CA CYS A 17 7.14 -9.17 -13.62
C CYS A 17 8.61 -8.75 -13.54
N GLY A 18 9.47 -9.45 -14.26
CA GLY A 18 10.88 -9.09 -14.44
C GLY A 18 11.16 -8.51 -15.83
N ARG A 19 12.35 -7.92 -15.98
CA ARG A 19 12.83 -7.33 -17.26
C ARG A 19 11.95 -6.19 -17.78
N VAL A 20 11.47 -5.33 -16.87
CA VAL A 20 10.67 -4.16 -17.19
C VAL A 20 11.56 -2.93 -17.24
N ASN A 21 11.47 -2.16 -18.32
CA ASN A 21 12.09 -0.84 -18.45
C ASN A 21 11.03 0.19 -18.86
N PHE A 22 10.58 0.97 -17.89
CA PHE A 22 9.56 1.99 -18.10
C PHE A 22 10.02 3.11 -19.04
N GLY A 23 11.32 3.46 -19.01
CA GLY A 23 11.90 4.48 -19.89
C GLY A 23 11.76 4.11 -21.37
N GLU A 24 12.11 2.88 -21.71
CA GLU A 24 12.11 2.31 -23.06
C GLU A 24 10.80 1.60 -23.45
N LYS A 25 9.80 1.60 -22.54
CA LYS A 25 8.54 0.87 -22.71
C LYS A 25 8.70 -0.66 -22.85
N GLN A 26 9.83 -1.22 -22.43
CA GLN A 26 10.06 -2.65 -22.50
C GLN A 26 9.31 -3.37 -21.38
N GLY A 27 8.62 -4.46 -21.71
CA GLY A 27 7.93 -5.31 -20.73
C GLY A 27 6.60 -4.76 -20.22
N LEU A 28 6.09 -3.61 -20.73
CA LEU A 28 4.81 -3.04 -20.29
C LEU A 28 3.63 -3.98 -20.59
N GLU A 29 3.66 -4.73 -21.68
CA GLU A 29 2.63 -5.74 -22.02
C GLU A 29 2.58 -6.86 -20.96
N CYS A 30 3.75 -7.31 -20.47
CA CYS A 30 3.82 -8.29 -19.39
C CYS A 30 3.19 -7.73 -18.10
N VAL A 31 3.46 -6.45 -17.79
CA VAL A 31 2.86 -5.78 -16.64
C VAL A 31 1.35 -5.65 -16.82
N ALA A 32 0.87 -5.23 -17.98
CA ALA A 32 -0.55 -5.12 -18.32
C ALA A 32 -1.29 -6.47 -18.15
N MET A 33 -0.73 -7.55 -18.68
CA MET A 33 -1.28 -8.91 -18.48
C MET A 33 -1.28 -9.30 -16.99
N GLY A 34 -0.22 -8.96 -16.26
CA GLY A 34 -0.13 -9.18 -14.82
C GLY A 34 -1.19 -8.42 -14.02
N VAL A 35 -1.47 -7.18 -14.41
CA VAL A 35 -2.54 -6.34 -13.84
C VAL A 35 -3.89 -7.03 -14.02
N GLU A 36 -4.25 -7.42 -15.23
CA GLU A 36 -5.52 -8.12 -15.50
C GLU A 36 -5.63 -9.43 -14.73
N LYS A 37 -4.54 -10.19 -14.62
CA LYS A 37 -4.52 -11.45 -13.86
C LYS A 37 -4.82 -11.23 -12.38
N VAL A 38 -4.23 -10.20 -11.77
CA VAL A 38 -4.46 -9.87 -10.35
C VAL A 38 -5.88 -9.33 -10.17
N LEU A 39 -6.32 -8.38 -11.02
CA LEU A 39 -7.68 -7.85 -10.98
C LEU A 39 -8.75 -8.94 -11.14
N HIS A 40 -8.53 -9.92 -12.01
CA HIS A 40 -9.45 -11.04 -12.16
C HIS A 40 -9.63 -11.82 -10.86
N LYS A 41 -8.55 -12.10 -10.14
CA LYS A 41 -8.61 -12.78 -8.84
C LYS A 41 -9.31 -11.95 -7.77
N ILE A 42 -8.99 -10.64 -7.71
CA ILE A 42 -9.65 -9.73 -6.75
C ILE A 42 -11.15 -9.67 -7.02
N ARG A 43 -11.59 -9.57 -8.28
CA ARG A 43 -13.02 -9.58 -8.65
C ARG A 43 -13.72 -10.88 -8.18
N ALA A 44 -13.04 -12.02 -8.24
CA ALA A 44 -13.58 -13.27 -7.72
C ALA A 44 -13.74 -13.25 -6.20
N HIS A 45 -12.78 -12.70 -5.46
CA HIS A 45 -12.88 -12.50 -4.02
C HIS A 45 -13.99 -11.51 -3.66
N TYR A 46 -14.06 -10.37 -4.35
CA TYR A 46 -15.08 -9.36 -4.14
C TYR A 46 -16.49 -9.92 -4.36
N ALA A 47 -16.69 -10.70 -5.43
CA ALA A 47 -17.95 -11.40 -5.67
C ALA A 47 -18.30 -12.39 -4.55
N LYS A 48 -17.31 -13.15 -4.05
CA LYS A 48 -17.48 -14.10 -2.94
C LYS A 48 -17.93 -13.42 -1.65
N TYR A 49 -17.39 -12.23 -1.35
CA TYR A 49 -17.64 -11.50 -0.11
C TYR A 49 -18.67 -10.37 -0.24
N GLY A 50 -19.30 -10.21 -1.40
CA GLY A 50 -20.31 -9.16 -1.63
C GLY A 50 -19.76 -7.74 -1.59
N ILE A 51 -18.46 -7.57 -1.96
CA ILE A 51 -17.80 -6.26 -1.98
C ILE A 51 -18.16 -5.55 -3.28
N ALA A 52 -18.81 -4.40 -3.20
CA ALA A 52 -19.24 -3.61 -4.36
C ALA A 52 -18.17 -2.62 -4.86
N HIS A 53 -17.06 -2.47 -4.14
CA HIS A 53 -15.97 -1.58 -4.54
C HIS A 53 -15.31 -2.04 -5.85
N GLU A 54 -14.91 -1.08 -6.71
CA GLU A 54 -14.15 -1.42 -7.92
C GLU A 54 -12.71 -1.79 -7.54
N PRO A 55 -12.21 -2.98 -7.93
CA PRO A 55 -10.86 -3.39 -7.60
C PRO A 55 -9.80 -2.58 -8.35
N TYR A 56 -8.68 -2.36 -7.71
CA TYR A 56 -7.51 -1.72 -8.29
C TYR A 56 -6.22 -2.41 -7.80
N VAL A 57 -5.13 -2.12 -8.45
CA VAL A 57 -3.82 -2.63 -8.08
C VAL A 57 -2.78 -1.52 -7.98
N TYR A 58 -1.80 -1.73 -7.12
CA TYR A 58 -0.56 -0.98 -7.13
C TYR A 58 0.47 -1.70 -8.02
N VAL A 59 1.09 -0.95 -8.93
CA VAL A 59 2.28 -1.37 -9.65
C VAL A 59 3.47 -0.69 -8.99
N LYS A 60 4.37 -1.48 -8.44
CA LYS A 60 5.51 -1.01 -7.63
C LYS A 60 6.82 -1.48 -8.24
N SER A 61 7.80 -0.58 -8.34
CA SER A 61 9.19 -0.99 -8.57
C SER A 61 9.70 -1.78 -7.36
N ASP A 62 10.29 -2.95 -7.57
CA ASP A 62 10.75 -3.84 -6.48
C ASP A 62 11.89 -3.22 -5.64
N SER A 63 12.63 -2.26 -6.20
CA SER A 63 13.70 -1.54 -5.50
C SER A 63 13.34 -0.11 -5.05
N GLY A 64 12.07 0.29 -5.20
CA GLY A 64 11.59 1.61 -4.79
C GLY A 64 11.59 1.78 -3.26
N THR A 65 11.99 2.96 -2.79
CA THR A 65 11.95 3.35 -1.38
C THR A 65 11.15 4.65 -1.23
N TYR A 66 10.65 4.93 -0.04
CA TYR A 66 9.94 6.16 0.30
C TYR A 66 8.74 6.49 -0.61
N GLY A 67 8.01 5.48 -1.09
CA GLY A 67 6.85 5.68 -1.97
C GLY A 67 7.19 6.02 -3.43
N MET A 68 8.47 5.97 -3.82
CA MET A 68 8.90 6.14 -5.21
C MET A 68 8.60 4.90 -6.05
N GLY A 69 8.33 5.10 -7.34
CA GLY A 69 8.07 3.99 -8.26
C GLY A 69 6.79 3.23 -7.94
N ILE A 70 5.75 3.93 -7.46
CA ILE A 70 4.42 3.37 -7.21
C ILE A 70 3.40 4.11 -8.05
N MET A 71 2.51 3.36 -8.70
CA MET A 71 1.33 3.86 -9.37
C MET A 71 0.13 2.96 -9.10
N THR A 72 -1.06 3.55 -9.12
CA THR A 72 -2.34 2.85 -9.01
C THR A 72 -2.93 2.69 -10.40
N VAL A 73 -3.47 1.53 -10.74
CA VAL A 73 -4.17 1.26 -12.01
C VAL A 73 -5.39 0.39 -11.79
N LYS A 74 -6.42 0.57 -12.61
CA LYS A 74 -7.69 -0.16 -12.59
C LYS A 74 -7.87 -1.10 -13.80
N SER A 75 -6.97 -1.02 -14.78
CA SER A 75 -6.95 -1.93 -15.93
C SER A 75 -5.55 -2.12 -16.51
N GLY A 76 -5.37 -3.19 -17.29
CA GLY A 76 -4.13 -3.40 -18.03
C GLY A 76 -3.91 -2.35 -19.12
N ASP A 77 -4.99 -1.81 -19.70
CA ASP A 77 -4.90 -0.78 -20.75
C ASP A 77 -4.28 0.50 -20.23
N GLU A 78 -4.59 0.91 -18.99
CA GLU A 78 -3.95 2.05 -18.34
C GLU A 78 -2.42 1.92 -18.27
N MET A 79 -1.90 0.69 -18.14
CA MET A 79 -0.47 0.44 -18.18
C MET A 79 0.17 0.68 -19.53
N LEU A 80 -0.56 0.42 -20.62
CA LEU A 80 -0.07 0.62 -21.98
C LEU A 80 -0.10 2.10 -22.36
N GLU A 81 -1.02 2.87 -21.78
CA GLU A 81 -1.26 4.29 -22.06
C GLU A 81 -0.47 5.26 -21.18
N ILE A 82 0.35 4.76 -20.24
CA ILE A 82 1.11 5.62 -19.32
C ILE A 82 1.99 6.62 -20.08
N ASN A 83 1.86 7.89 -19.69
CA ASN A 83 2.62 8.99 -20.29
C ASN A 83 4.10 9.01 -19.83
N LYS A 84 4.92 9.84 -20.51
CA LYS A 84 6.36 9.96 -20.20
C LYS A 84 6.63 10.38 -18.75
N LYS A 85 5.80 11.24 -18.17
CA LYS A 85 5.96 11.70 -16.77
C LYS A 85 5.80 10.54 -15.79
N ILE A 86 4.78 9.70 -15.98
CA ILE A 86 4.54 8.51 -15.16
C ILE A 86 5.67 7.50 -15.35
N ARG A 87 6.08 7.23 -16.59
CA ARG A 87 7.21 6.32 -16.86
C ARG A 87 8.49 6.75 -16.16
N ASN A 88 8.81 8.06 -16.21
CA ASN A 88 9.97 8.59 -15.51
C ASN A 88 9.88 8.41 -13.99
N LYS A 89 8.67 8.58 -13.41
CA LYS A 89 8.41 8.31 -11.98
C LYS A 89 8.62 6.84 -11.62
N MET A 90 8.23 5.93 -12.51
CA MET A 90 8.37 4.49 -12.31
C MET A 90 9.80 3.98 -12.56
N ASN A 91 10.61 4.75 -13.30
CA ASN A 91 11.99 4.39 -13.62
C ASN A 91 12.91 4.72 -12.44
N VAL A 92 12.89 3.86 -11.42
CA VAL A 92 13.68 4.05 -10.20
C VAL A 92 15.09 3.54 -10.42
N ILE A 93 16.07 4.41 -10.13
CA ILE A 93 17.50 4.08 -10.10
C ILE A 93 17.96 4.16 -8.66
N LYS A 94 18.49 3.06 -8.13
CA LYS A 94 19.07 2.99 -6.79
C LYS A 94 20.54 2.59 -6.89
N GLU A 95 21.42 3.40 -6.31
CA GLU A 95 22.88 3.16 -6.32
C GLU A 95 23.46 2.95 -7.73
N GLY A 96 22.90 3.65 -8.73
CA GLY A 96 23.33 3.52 -10.13
C GLY A 96 22.77 2.30 -10.87
N VAL A 97 21.97 1.46 -10.19
CA VAL A 97 21.32 0.28 -10.79
C VAL A 97 19.84 0.57 -11.03
N GLN A 98 19.42 0.38 -12.28
CA GLN A 98 18.02 0.50 -12.66
C GLN A 98 17.24 -0.72 -12.15
N SER A 99 16.10 -0.47 -11.51
CA SER A 99 15.16 -1.54 -11.16
C SER A 99 14.50 -2.09 -12.42
N THR A 100 14.59 -3.40 -12.60
CA THR A 100 13.97 -4.13 -13.70
C THR A 100 12.84 -5.06 -13.25
N GLU A 101 12.59 -5.13 -11.94
CA GLU A 101 11.53 -5.96 -11.38
C GLU A 101 10.37 -5.09 -10.88
N VAL A 102 9.17 -5.62 -11.07
CA VAL A 102 7.92 -4.95 -10.72
C VAL A 102 7.03 -5.92 -9.96
N ILE A 103 6.45 -5.43 -8.88
CA ILE A 103 5.39 -6.11 -8.13
C ILE A 103 4.06 -5.44 -8.48
N ILE A 104 3.10 -6.25 -8.87
CA ILE A 104 1.70 -5.87 -9.05
C ILE A 104 0.97 -6.43 -7.84
N GLN A 105 0.41 -5.58 -7.01
CA GLN A 105 -0.21 -5.97 -5.75
C GLN A 105 -1.62 -5.41 -5.66
N GLU A 106 -2.54 -6.21 -5.15
CA GLU A 106 -3.90 -5.79 -4.81
C GLU A 106 -3.89 -4.49 -4.01
N GLY A 107 -4.70 -3.53 -4.44
CA GLY A 107 -4.98 -2.31 -3.71
C GLY A 107 -6.04 -2.58 -2.65
N VAL A 108 -5.73 -2.23 -1.41
CA VAL A 108 -6.67 -2.27 -0.29
C VAL A 108 -6.88 -0.83 0.16
N PRO A 109 -8.10 -0.27 0.02
CA PRO A 109 -8.35 1.08 0.49
C PRO A 109 -8.25 1.15 2.02
N THR A 110 -7.65 2.22 2.54
CA THR A 110 -7.66 2.45 3.98
C THR A 110 -9.06 2.84 4.44
N VAL A 111 -9.48 2.31 5.58
CA VAL A 111 -10.78 2.65 6.19
C VAL A 111 -10.65 3.67 7.31
N ASP A 112 -9.44 3.85 7.82
CA ASP A 112 -9.19 4.78 8.92
C ASP A 112 -9.19 6.23 8.42
N VAL A 113 -9.70 7.11 9.27
CA VAL A 113 -9.81 8.54 9.03
C VAL A 113 -9.38 9.31 10.28
N VAL A 114 -8.52 10.30 10.10
CA VAL A 114 -8.12 11.24 11.17
C VAL A 114 -8.32 12.66 10.64
N ASP A 115 -9.09 13.48 11.37
CA ASP A 115 -9.45 14.85 10.97
C ASP A 115 -10.08 14.92 9.55
N ALA A 116 -10.94 13.96 9.21
CA ALA A 116 -11.57 13.80 7.90
C ALA A 116 -10.61 13.45 6.74
N ALA A 117 -9.34 13.17 7.01
CA ALA A 117 -8.37 12.72 6.02
C ALA A 117 -8.06 11.23 6.12
N PRO A 118 -7.79 10.55 5.00
CA PRO A 118 -7.38 9.14 5.01
C PRO A 118 -6.14 8.91 5.87
N ALA A 119 -6.17 7.82 6.64
CA ALA A 119 -5.12 7.49 7.60
C ALA A 119 -4.72 6.01 7.50
N GLU A 120 -3.45 5.72 7.71
CA GLU A 120 -2.89 4.37 7.79
C GLU A 120 -2.32 4.15 9.19
N PRO A 121 -2.75 3.11 9.93
CA PRO A 121 -2.15 2.78 11.20
C PRO A 121 -0.74 2.22 11.03
N MET A 122 0.19 2.71 11.84
CA MET A 122 1.56 2.23 11.92
C MET A 122 1.85 1.79 13.34
N LEU A 123 2.19 0.52 13.52
CA LEU A 123 2.55 -0.04 14.82
C LEU A 123 4.04 -0.33 14.87
N TYR A 124 4.69 0.08 15.96
CA TYR A 124 6.07 -0.25 16.23
C TYR A 124 6.12 -1.45 17.17
N LEU A 125 6.80 -2.50 16.74
CA LEU A 125 6.94 -3.74 17.49
C LEU A 125 8.42 -3.94 17.87
N VAL A 126 8.65 -4.28 19.13
CA VAL A 126 9.94 -4.74 19.63
C VAL A 126 9.72 -6.10 20.26
N ASP A 127 10.44 -7.10 19.78
CA ASP A 127 10.32 -8.50 20.21
C ASP A 127 8.85 -9.00 20.24
N GLY A 128 8.08 -8.63 19.19
CA GLY A 128 6.66 -8.99 19.07
C GLY A 128 5.69 -8.20 19.96
N HIS A 129 6.17 -7.27 20.76
CA HIS A 129 5.35 -6.42 21.63
C HIS A 129 5.15 -5.06 20.99
N ALA A 130 3.91 -4.57 20.96
CA ALA A 130 3.63 -3.22 20.48
C ALA A 130 4.15 -2.20 21.50
N VAL A 131 5.09 -1.35 21.07
CA VAL A 131 5.75 -0.33 21.91
C VAL A 131 5.30 1.08 21.56
N GLY A 132 4.51 1.25 20.51
CA GLY A 132 3.95 2.54 20.11
C GLY A 132 3.24 2.46 18.77
N GLY A 133 2.54 3.53 18.41
CA GLY A 133 1.85 3.64 17.15
C GLY A 133 1.57 5.08 16.73
N ALA A 134 1.40 5.28 15.45
CA ALA A 134 0.97 6.55 14.87
C ALA A 134 0.12 6.28 13.63
N TYR A 135 -0.76 7.22 13.32
CA TYR A 135 -1.40 7.28 12.01
C TYR A 135 -0.54 8.08 11.04
N ARG A 136 -0.30 7.54 9.86
CA ARG A 136 0.15 8.31 8.70
C ARG A 136 -1.08 8.88 8.03
N VAL A 137 -1.17 10.19 7.97
CA VAL A 137 -2.31 10.93 7.41
C VAL A 137 -1.85 11.76 6.22
N ASN A 138 -2.65 11.83 5.17
CA ASN A 138 -2.33 12.69 4.02
C ASN A 138 -3.60 13.33 3.48
N ASP A 139 -3.79 14.62 3.77
CA ASP A 139 -4.96 15.41 3.36
C ASP A 139 -5.03 15.66 1.84
N GLN A 140 -3.94 15.38 1.10
CA GLN A 140 -3.85 15.57 -0.35
C GLN A 140 -4.10 14.27 -1.12
N ARG A 141 -4.50 13.20 -0.44
CA ARG A 141 -4.69 11.87 -1.01
C ARG A 141 -6.07 11.32 -0.65
N ASP A 142 -6.56 10.40 -1.46
CA ASP A 142 -7.73 9.59 -1.14
C ASP A 142 -7.33 8.21 -0.56
N ALA A 143 -8.33 7.45 -0.14
CA ALA A 143 -8.14 6.14 0.48
C ALA A 143 -7.51 5.07 -0.44
N GLU A 144 -7.53 5.28 -1.75
CA GLU A 144 -6.95 4.37 -2.75
C GLU A 144 -5.49 4.73 -3.09
N ASN A 145 -5.00 5.86 -2.62
CA ASN A 145 -3.66 6.33 -2.94
C ASN A 145 -2.64 5.97 -1.85
N ASN A 146 -1.38 5.90 -2.25
CA ASN A 146 -0.28 5.78 -1.31
C ASN A 146 -0.16 7.04 -0.45
N LEU A 147 -0.43 6.93 0.84
CA LEU A 147 -0.34 8.03 1.78
C LEU A 147 1.10 8.42 2.13
N ASN A 148 2.08 7.51 1.90
CA ASN A 148 3.50 7.80 2.06
C ASN A 148 4.01 8.65 0.90
N ALA A 149 3.62 9.91 0.87
CA ALA A 149 3.91 10.88 -0.19
C ALA A 149 4.03 12.29 0.41
N THR A 150 4.45 13.24 -0.43
CA THR A 150 4.51 14.67 -0.03
C THR A 150 3.17 15.12 0.55
N GLY A 151 3.21 15.84 1.66
CA GLY A 151 2.02 16.30 2.40
C GLY A 151 1.59 15.38 3.53
N MET A 152 2.22 14.20 3.71
CA MET A 152 1.93 13.33 4.85
C MET A 152 2.32 13.98 6.17
N ARG A 153 1.54 13.69 7.20
CA ARG A 153 1.82 14.00 8.61
C ARG A 153 1.63 12.76 9.47
N PHE A 154 2.13 12.80 10.69
CA PHE A 154 1.94 11.72 11.66
C PHE A 154 1.12 12.22 12.84
N VAL A 155 0.16 11.41 13.29
CA VAL A 155 -0.65 11.67 14.47
C VAL A 155 -0.48 10.49 15.43
N GLY A 156 -0.15 10.75 16.69
CA GLY A 156 0.01 9.71 17.70
C GLY A 156 -1.29 8.92 17.90
N MET A 157 -1.18 7.61 18.06
CA MET A 157 -2.33 6.75 18.42
C MET A 157 -2.67 6.78 19.90
N CYS A 158 -1.74 7.25 20.73
CA CYS A 158 -1.92 7.34 22.16
C CYS A 158 -2.24 8.79 22.51
N ASP A 159 -3.20 8.98 23.41
CA ASP A 159 -3.56 10.30 23.90
C ASP A 159 -2.41 10.84 24.76
N GLU A 160 -1.83 11.99 24.41
CA GLU A 160 -0.76 12.63 25.17
C GLU A 160 -1.27 13.17 26.53
N SER A 161 -2.58 13.21 26.75
CA SER A 161 -3.19 13.71 28.00
C SER A 161 -2.90 12.85 29.23
N GLU A 162 -2.43 11.60 29.05
CA GLU A 162 -2.02 10.70 30.13
C GLU A 162 -0.49 10.53 30.27
N ALA A 163 0.31 11.28 29.53
CA ALA A 163 1.75 11.34 29.72
C ALA A 163 2.06 12.16 30.99
N ASP A 164 1.97 11.51 32.12
CA ASP A 164 2.46 12.08 33.39
C ASP A 164 3.95 12.42 33.27
N ALA A 165 4.32 13.63 33.66
CA ALA A 165 5.64 14.24 33.55
C ALA A 165 6.77 13.53 34.35
N THR A 166 6.53 12.35 34.83
CA THR A 166 7.52 11.50 35.53
C THR A 166 7.78 10.29 34.64
N HIS A 167 8.97 10.16 34.08
CA HIS A 167 9.56 9.07 33.27
C HIS A 167 9.14 7.62 33.65
N LYS A 168 7.88 7.38 33.91
CA LYS A 168 7.31 6.03 33.99
C LYS A 168 6.96 5.58 32.56
N ALA A 169 7.33 4.37 32.23
CA ALA A 169 7.02 3.71 30.99
C ALA A 169 5.61 4.11 30.51
N LEU A 170 5.52 4.56 29.25
CA LEU A 170 4.25 4.91 28.63
C LEU A 170 3.23 3.80 28.95
N PRO A 171 2.03 4.14 29.41
CA PRO A 171 0.99 3.13 29.61
C PRO A 171 0.82 2.41 28.28
N PRO A 172 0.60 1.08 28.28
CA PRO A 172 0.36 0.35 27.04
C PRO A 172 -0.82 1.02 26.34
N CYS A 173 -0.60 1.49 25.11
CA CYS A 173 -1.70 1.97 24.28
C CYS A 173 -2.75 0.87 24.29
N GLN A 174 -3.90 1.13 24.89
CA GLN A 174 -5.02 0.21 24.79
C GLN A 174 -5.51 0.32 23.35
N PHE A 175 -4.95 -0.56 22.49
CA PHE A 175 -5.52 -0.78 21.17
C PHE A 175 -6.92 -1.32 21.43
N GLY A 176 -7.93 -0.46 21.27
CA GLY A 176 -9.31 -0.86 21.38
C GLY A 176 -9.50 -2.10 20.54
N ALA A 177 -10.13 -3.13 21.11
CA ALA A 177 -10.46 -4.33 20.37
C ALA A 177 -11.13 -3.89 19.07
N LEU A 178 -10.52 -4.25 17.95
CA LEU A 178 -11.15 -4.12 16.64
C LEU A 178 -12.40 -4.99 16.72
N GLY A 179 -13.57 -4.33 16.90
CA GLY A 179 -14.86 -4.97 16.90
C GLY A 179 -15.27 -5.41 15.50
#